data_e0397db7724403204c61f7b4778e9acb
#
_entry.id   e0397db7724403204c61f7b4778e9acb
#
_cell.length_a   1.000
_cell.length_b   1.000
_cell.length_c   1.000
_cell.angle_alpha   90.00
_cell.angle_beta   90.00
_cell.angle_gamma   90.00
#
_symmetry.space_group_name_H-M   'P 1'
#
loop_
_entity.id
_entity.type
_entity.pdbx_description
1 polymer ?
#
loop_
_entity_poly.entity_id
_entity_poly.type
_entity_poly.pdbx_seq_one_letter_code
_entity_poly.pdbx_strand_id
1 'polypeptide(L)'
;NNAYYVWQSATQYFRTYGVAAGLGKRLNWPDPYFTFYAEANYERYNLKNWTGFVVENGNSNLLSLKLVLARNSVAQPIYPRRGSEFSASVQATLPYSLWDGKDYSDQSMSDQDRYRWIEFHKWQFKAQWFQGFLRNSNLVLMLKAEMGYLGSYNKNKVSPFQRFEVGGDGM
;
A
#
# COMPACT_ATOMS: atom_id res chain seq x y z
N ASN A 1 15.75 -11.26 2.44
CA ASN A 1 15.55 -12.35 1.46
C ASN A 1 14.13 -12.89 1.59
N ASN A 2 13.16 -12.21 1.02
CA ASN A 2 11.79 -12.71 0.95
C ASN A 2 11.51 -13.10 -0.52
N ALA A 3 11.79 -14.36 -0.85
CA ALA A 3 11.30 -14.98 -2.06
C ALA A 3 9.85 -15.43 -1.80
N TYR A 4 8.88 -14.72 -2.36
CA TYR A 4 7.47 -15.08 -2.21
C TYR A 4 6.97 -15.83 -3.43
N TYR A 5 6.62 -17.08 -3.17
CA TYR A 5 5.69 -17.99 -3.83
C TYR A 5 5.76 -18.21 -5.33
N VAL A 6 6.11 -19.42 -5.61
CA VAL A 6 6.13 -20.02 -6.94
C VAL A 6 4.95 -20.99 -7.01
N TRP A 7 3.89 -20.63 -7.71
CA TRP A 7 3.02 -21.64 -8.30
C TRP A 7 3.62 -22.00 -9.65
N GLN A 8 4.17 -23.20 -9.75
CA GLN A 8 4.75 -23.72 -11.00
C GLN A 8 3.92 -24.87 -11.54
N SER A 9 3.31 -24.65 -12.70
CA SER A 9 3.27 -25.66 -13.72
C SER A 9 4.37 -25.34 -14.74
N ALA A 10 4.89 -26.33 -15.50
CA ALA A 10 5.99 -26.11 -16.46
C ALA A 10 5.65 -25.06 -17.55
N THR A 11 4.40 -24.66 -17.69
CA THR A 11 3.87 -23.73 -18.69
C THR A 11 3.34 -22.41 -18.15
N GLN A 12 3.10 -22.29 -16.82
CA GLN A 12 2.52 -21.10 -16.21
C GLN A 12 3.30 -20.73 -14.95
N TYR A 13 3.71 -19.47 -14.82
CA TYR A 13 4.30 -18.98 -13.57
C TYR A 13 4.05 -17.49 -13.35
N PHE A 14 4.00 -17.15 -12.08
CA PHE A 14 4.06 -15.80 -11.55
C PHE A 14 5.25 -15.73 -10.57
N ARG A 15 6.21 -14.86 -10.84
CA ARG A 15 7.36 -14.64 -9.96
C ARG A 15 7.48 -13.17 -9.61
N THR A 16 7.68 -12.89 -8.34
CA THR A 16 7.96 -11.55 -7.85
C THR A 16 9.32 -11.51 -7.18
N TYR A 17 10.12 -10.54 -7.55
CA TYR A 17 11.37 -10.21 -6.88
C TYR A 17 11.25 -8.79 -6.36
N GLY A 18 11.58 -8.58 -5.09
CA GLY A 18 11.48 -7.26 -4.50
C GLY A 18 12.62 -6.96 -3.55
N VAL A 19 12.96 -5.70 -3.46
CA VAL A 19 13.86 -5.14 -2.47
C VAL A 19 13.25 -3.85 -1.94
N ALA A 20 13.27 -3.71 -0.60
CA ALA A 20 12.79 -2.52 0.06
C ALA A 20 13.84 -2.02 1.07
N ALA A 21 13.97 -0.72 1.17
CA ALA A 21 14.79 -0.08 2.18
C ALA A 21 13.98 1.05 2.83
N GLY A 22 13.94 1.08 4.14
CA GLY A 22 13.15 2.05 4.88
C GLY A 22 13.86 2.56 6.11
N LEU A 23 13.50 3.78 6.49
CA LEU A 23 13.98 4.47 7.68
C LEU A 23 12.78 4.96 8.50
N GLY A 24 12.84 4.70 9.81
CA GLY A 24 11.84 5.16 10.74
C GLY A 24 12.46 6.09 11.79
N LYS A 25 11.73 7.14 12.16
CA LYS A 25 12.12 8.08 13.20
C LYS A 25 10.95 8.42 14.11
N ARG A 26 11.19 8.34 15.42
CA ARG A 26 10.27 8.89 16.41
C ARG A 26 10.43 10.41 16.43
N LEU A 27 9.31 11.13 16.36
CA LEU A 27 9.29 12.58 16.39
C LEU A 27 9.10 13.06 17.83
N ASN A 28 9.68 14.22 18.16
CA ASN A 28 9.52 14.86 19.47
C ASN A 28 8.49 16.01 19.42
N TRP A 29 8.07 16.39 18.21
CA TRP A 29 7.08 17.42 17.97
C TRP A 29 6.03 16.90 16.98
N PRO A 30 4.74 17.17 17.18
CA PRO A 30 4.10 17.97 18.24
C PRO A 30 4.04 17.25 19.60
N ASP A 31 4.15 15.94 19.66
CA ASP A 31 4.28 15.15 20.88
C ASP A 31 5.15 13.89 20.66
N PRO A 32 5.63 13.22 21.72
CA PRO A 32 6.55 12.06 21.59
C PRO A 32 5.88 10.75 21.12
N TYR A 33 4.60 10.77 20.79
CA TYR A 33 3.87 9.59 20.29
C TYR A 33 3.89 9.50 18.77
N PHE A 34 4.39 10.52 18.08
CA PHE A 34 4.50 10.50 16.63
C PHE A 34 5.70 9.69 16.14
N THR A 35 5.47 8.93 15.09
CA THR A 35 6.51 8.23 14.32
C THR A 35 6.35 8.55 12.84
N PHE A 36 7.47 8.76 12.19
CA PHE A 36 7.54 8.92 10.75
C PHE A 36 8.35 7.76 10.16
N TYR A 37 7.85 7.18 9.07
CA TYR A 37 8.52 6.10 8.35
C TYR A 37 8.51 6.42 6.85
N ALA A 38 9.65 6.22 6.21
CA ALA A 38 9.82 6.35 4.77
C ALA A 38 10.47 5.09 4.21
N GLU A 39 9.92 4.54 3.15
CA GLU A 39 10.39 3.31 2.51
C GLU A 39 10.40 3.49 1.00
N ALA A 40 11.53 3.14 0.38
CA ALA A 40 11.62 2.94 -1.05
C ALA A 40 11.53 1.45 -1.35
N ASN A 41 10.65 1.08 -2.28
CA ASN A 41 10.40 -0.30 -2.65
C ASN A 41 10.52 -0.45 -4.16
N TYR A 42 11.29 -1.45 -4.59
CA TYR A 42 11.37 -1.89 -5.98
C TYR A 42 10.93 -3.34 -6.07
N GLU A 43 9.97 -3.60 -6.94
CA GLU A 43 9.46 -4.94 -7.24
C GLU A 43 9.47 -5.19 -8.75
N ARG A 44 9.82 -6.41 -9.11
CA ARG A 44 9.74 -6.89 -10.48
C ARG A 44 8.83 -8.10 -10.54
N TYR A 45 7.82 -8.00 -11.37
CA TYR A 45 6.87 -9.07 -11.66
C TYR A 45 7.22 -9.72 -12.98
N ASN A 46 7.33 -11.06 -12.99
CA ASN A 46 7.52 -11.87 -14.20
C ASN A 46 6.33 -12.81 -14.32
N LEU A 47 5.61 -12.68 -15.43
CA LEU A 47 4.41 -13.45 -15.72
C LEU A 47 4.60 -14.28 -16.99
N LYS A 48 4.13 -15.51 -16.97
CA LYS A 48 4.05 -16.37 -18.14
C LYS A 48 2.75 -17.14 -18.12
N ASN A 49 1.92 -16.93 -19.15
CA ASN A 49 0.60 -17.57 -19.34
C ASN A 49 -0.30 -17.45 -18.09
N TRP A 50 -0.23 -16.35 -17.37
CA TRP A 50 -0.98 -16.14 -16.13
C TRP A 50 -2.31 -15.45 -16.42
N THR A 51 -3.41 -16.22 -16.41
CA THR A 51 -4.75 -15.74 -16.77
C THR A 51 -5.46 -14.91 -15.66
N GLY A 52 -4.84 -14.77 -14.52
CA GLY A 52 -5.39 -14.00 -13.37
C GLY A 52 -5.13 -12.51 -13.40
N PHE A 53 -4.35 -12.01 -14.38
CA PHE A 53 -3.99 -10.60 -14.54
C PHE A 53 -4.31 -10.10 -15.94
N VAL A 54 -4.38 -8.78 -16.09
CA VAL A 54 -4.56 -8.11 -17.38
C VAL A 54 -3.38 -8.38 -18.32
N VAL A 55 -2.18 -8.58 -17.76
CA VAL A 55 -0.98 -8.95 -18.51
C VAL A 55 -0.73 -10.44 -18.28
N GLU A 56 -0.97 -11.25 -19.30
CA GLU A 56 -0.77 -12.70 -19.20
C GLU A 56 0.71 -13.11 -19.34
N ASN A 57 1.47 -12.36 -20.13
CA ASN A 57 2.88 -12.61 -20.43
C ASN A 57 3.69 -11.33 -20.38
N GLY A 58 4.83 -11.35 -19.71
CA GLY A 58 5.76 -10.24 -19.70
C GLY A 58 6.33 -9.90 -18.33
N ASN A 59 6.99 -8.75 -18.27
CA ASN A 59 7.64 -8.23 -17.08
C ASN A 59 7.06 -6.86 -16.74
N SER A 60 6.71 -6.66 -15.48
CA SER A 60 6.31 -5.35 -14.95
C SER A 60 7.24 -4.94 -13.83
N ASN A 61 7.58 -3.66 -13.76
CA ASN A 61 8.42 -3.10 -12.72
C ASN A 61 7.61 -2.11 -11.89
N LEU A 62 7.81 -2.15 -10.60
CA LEU A 62 7.22 -1.25 -9.63
C LEU A 62 8.34 -0.57 -8.83
N LEU A 63 8.45 0.74 -8.93
CA LEU A 63 9.29 1.54 -8.05
C LEU A 63 8.39 2.51 -7.32
N SER A 64 8.28 2.36 -6.01
CA SER A 64 7.40 3.18 -5.18
C SER A 64 8.11 3.74 -3.96
N LEU A 65 7.65 4.91 -3.52
CA LEU A 65 7.99 5.52 -2.25
C LEU A 65 6.75 5.47 -1.36
N LYS A 66 6.93 4.94 -0.16
CA LYS A 66 5.89 4.90 0.88
C LYS A 66 6.31 5.77 2.04
N LEU A 67 5.43 6.67 2.44
CA LEU A 67 5.58 7.52 3.61
C LEU A 67 4.45 7.20 4.58
N VAL A 68 4.77 7.08 5.85
CA VAL A 68 3.80 6.81 6.93
C VAL A 68 4.04 7.78 8.06
N LEU A 69 3.00 8.48 8.47
CA LEU A 69 2.95 9.22 9.70
C LEU A 69 1.96 8.53 10.64
N ALA A 70 2.44 8.08 11.76
CA ALA A 70 1.61 7.41 12.75
C ALA A 70 1.75 8.07 14.11
N ARG A 71 0.68 8.03 14.90
CA ARG A 71 0.65 8.44 16.30
C ARG A 71 -0.05 7.37 17.11
N ASN A 72 0.57 6.95 18.18
CA ASN A 72 -0.05 5.99 19.10
C ASN A 72 0.15 6.46 20.55
N SER A 73 -0.95 6.91 21.16
CA SER A 73 -1.01 7.29 22.57
C SER A 73 -1.83 6.33 23.42
N VAL A 74 -2.12 5.14 22.91
CA VAL A 74 -2.85 4.09 23.62
C VAL A 74 -1.97 3.52 24.73
N ALA A 75 -2.38 3.69 25.97
CA ALA A 75 -1.59 3.31 27.12
C ALA A 75 -1.52 1.78 27.35
N GLN A 76 -2.54 1.05 26.91
CA GLN A 76 -2.66 -0.39 27.08
C GLN A 76 -3.08 -1.03 25.75
N PRO A 77 -2.24 -1.88 25.13
CA PRO A 77 -2.57 -2.56 23.88
C PRO A 77 -3.75 -3.56 24.03
N ILE A 78 -3.85 -4.17 25.20
CA ILE A 78 -4.93 -5.12 25.53
C ILE A 78 -5.94 -4.40 26.40
N TYR A 79 -7.21 -4.35 25.94
CA TYR A 79 -8.30 -3.64 26.58
C TYR A 79 -8.03 -2.13 26.81
N PRO A 80 -7.78 -1.38 25.74
CA PRO A 80 -7.48 0.04 25.84
C PRO A 80 -8.64 0.80 26.47
N ARG A 81 -8.36 1.62 27.48
CA ARG A 81 -9.35 2.43 28.19
C ARG A 81 -9.33 3.88 27.78
N ARG A 82 -8.19 4.35 27.28
CA ARG A 82 -7.96 5.76 26.87
C ARG A 82 -6.88 5.81 25.81
N GLY A 83 -6.93 6.85 25.01
CA GLY A 83 -5.91 7.16 24.02
C GLY A 83 -6.44 7.13 22.61
N SER A 84 -5.56 7.45 21.70
CA SER A 84 -5.86 7.43 20.28
C SER A 84 -4.67 6.86 19.51
N GLU A 85 -5.01 6.17 18.44
CA GLU A 85 -4.07 5.71 17.44
C GLU A 85 -4.55 6.18 16.09
N PHE A 86 -3.67 6.79 15.33
CA PHE A 86 -3.94 7.07 13.93
C PHE A 86 -2.70 6.86 13.08
N SER A 87 -2.92 6.53 11.83
CA SER A 87 -1.89 6.47 10.81
C SER A 87 -2.40 7.05 9.50
N ALA A 88 -1.56 7.86 8.88
CA ALA A 88 -1.75 8.33 7.53
C ALA A 88 -0.58 7.80 6.70
N SER A 89 -0.87 7.15 5.59
CA SER A 89 0.16 6.67 4.69
C SER A 89 -0.14 7.06 3.25
N VAL A 90 0.91 7.38 2.53
CA VAL A 90 0.90 7.57 1.09
C VAL A 90 1.96 6.67 0.47
N GLN A 91 1.58 5.92 -0.53
CA GLN A 91 2.49 5.18 -1.38
C GLN A 91 2.28 5.66 -2.81
N ALA A 92 3.34 6.11 -3.44
CA ALA A 92 3.29 6.65 -4.79
C ALA A 92 4.45 6.12 -5.63
N THR A 93 4.17 5.90 -6.90
CA THR A 93 5.19 5.60 -7.92
C THR A 93 5.56 6.86 -8.67
N LEU A 94 6.62 6.80 -9.45
CA LEU A 94 6.95 7.87 -10.38
C LEU A 94 5.92 7.91 -11.52
N PRO A 95 5.51 9.11 -11.96
CA PRO A 95 4.52 9.29 -13.04
C PRO A 95 5.18 9.12 -14.43
N TYR A 96 5.60 7.91 -14.75
CA TYR A 96 6.31 7.61 -16.01
C TYR A 96 5.52 8.00 -17.25
N SER A 97 4.19 7.81 -17.23
CA SER A 97 3.31 8.14 -18.35
C SER A 97 3.23 9.64 -18.68
N LEU A 98 3.62 10.50 -17.73
CA LEU A 98 3.67 11.94 -17.95
C LEU A 98 5.01 12.37 -18.58
N TRP A 99 6.03 11.52 -18.50
CA TRP A 99 7.41 11.86 -18.88
C TRP A 99 7.89 11.15 -20.15
N ASP A 100 7.31 9.98 -20.48
CA ASP A 100 7.78 9.16 -21.59
C ASP A 100 7.19 9.56 -22.96
N GLY A 101 6.23 10.50 -22.97
CA GLY A 101 5.62 11.03 -24.18
C GLY A 101 4.80 10.02 -25.00
N LYS A 102 4.45 8.86 -24.42
CA LYS A 102 3.67 7.83 -25.09
C LYS A 102 2.19 8.08 -24.97
N ASP A 103 1.45 7.79 -26.04
CA ASP A 103 -0.01 7.80 -26.00
C ASP A 103 -0.54 6.45 -25.49
N TYR A 104 -0.98 6.42 -24.24
CA TYR A 104 -1.59 5.25 -23.61
C TYR A 104 -3.06 5.05 -23.97
N SER A 105 -3.66 5.94 -24.77
CA SER A 105 -5.01 5.76 -25.34
C SER A 105 -5.00 4.84 -26.55
N ASP A 106 -3.84 4.61 -27.15
CA ASP A 106 -3.70 3.75 -28.32
C ASP A 106 -4.03 2.28 -27.95
N GLN A 107 -5.08 1.76 -28.59
CA GLN A 107 -5.53 0.38 -28.41
C GLN A 107 -4.60 -0.65 -29.06
N SER A 108 -3.72 -0.23 -29.97
CA SER A 108 -2.72 -1.09 -30.60
C SER A 108 -1.51 -1.37 -29.72
N MET A 109 -1.35 -0.58 -28.64
CA MET A 109 -0.26 -0.77 -27.67
C MET A 109 -0.42 -2.09 -26.92
N SER A 110 0.65 -2.92 -26.90
CA SER A 110 0.64 -4.17 -26.15
C SER A 110 0.48 -3.92 -24.66
N ASP A 111 -0.24 -4.82 -23.95
CA ASP A 111 -0.39 -4.71 -22.50
C ASP A 111 0.95 -4.80 -21.77
N GLN A 112 1.93 -5.52 -22.32
CA GLN A 112 3.29 -5.58 -21.81
C GLN A 112 3.98 -4.20 -21.82
N ASP A 113 3.84 -3.44 -22.89
CA ASP A 113 4.42 -2.09 -23.00
C ASP A 113 3.67 -1.09 -22.13
N ARG A 114 2.35 -1.22 -22.06
CA ARG A 114 1.48 -0.37 -21.24
C ARG A 114 1.80 -0.51 -19.76
N TYR A 115 2.00 -1.74 -19.26
CA TYR A 115 2.23 -2.03 -17.84
C TYR A 115 3.68 -2.35 -17.50
N ARG A 116 4.62 -2.01 -18.38
CA ARG A 116 6.06 -2.19 -18.14
C ARG A 116 6.54 -1.50 -16.87
N TRP A 117 6.02 -0.31 -16.61
CA TRP A 117 6.19 0.42 -15.36
C TRP A 117 4.83 0.67 -14.74
N ILE A 118 4.63 0.12 -13.55
CA ILE A 118 3.38 0.25 -12.81
C ILE A 118 3.29 1.65 -12.22
N GLU A 119 2.12 2.28 -12.35
CA GLU A 119 1.86 3.62 -11.84
C GLU A 119 0.61 3.63 -10.99
N PHE A 120 0.73 4.21 -9.80
CA PHE A 120 -0.39 4.49 -8.91
C PHE A 120 0.02 5.46 -7.81
N HIS A 121 -0.97 6.02 -7.15
CA HIS A 121 -0.84 6.63 -5.84
C HIS A 121 -1.93 6.09 -4.92
N LYS A 122 -1.54 5.62 -3.76
CA LYS A 122 -2.39 4.97 -2.77
C LYS A 122 -2.31 5.72 -1.47
N TRP A 123 -3.45 6.15 -0.97
CA TRP A 123 -3.61 6.89 0.27
C TRP A 123 -4.39 6.06 1.25
N GLN A 124 -3.95 5.96 2.47
CA GLN A 124 -4.65 5.29 3.55
C GLN A 124 -4.64 6.15 4.79
N PHE A 125 -5.79 6.22 5.42
CA PHE A 125 -5.95 6.83 6.73
C PHE A 125 -6.68 5.85 7.62
N LYS A 126 -6.13 5.62 8.82
CA LYS A 126 -6.72 4.79 9.86
C LYS A 126 -6.69 5.56 11.16
N ALA A 127 -7.79 5.56 11.89
CA ALA A 127 -7.89 6.21 13.19
C ALA A 127 -8.73 5.36 14.14
N GLN A 128 -8.27 5.28 15.36
CA GLN A 128 -9.00 4.67 16.48
C GLN A 128 -8.90 5.59 17.67
N TRP A 129 -10.01 5.75 18.39
CA TRP A 129 -10.08 6.55 19.59
C TRP A 129 -10.83 5.78 20.68
N PHE A 130 -10.25 5.77 21.88
CA PHE A 130 -10.77 5.06 23.03
C PHE A 130 -11.07 6.06 24.14
N GLN A 131 -12.30 6.01 24.67
CA GLN A 131 -12.72 6.82 25.77
C GLN A 131 -13.45 5.99 26.81
N GLY A 132 -12.84 5.89 27.97
CA GLY A 132 -13.46 5.24 29.14
C GLY A 132 -14.52 6.15 29.76
N PHE A 133 -15.66 5.55 30.06
CA PHE A 133 -16.75 6.15 30.81
C PHE A 133 -16.86 5.47 32.17
N LEU A 134 -17.52 6.13 33.11
CA LEU A 134 -17.67 5.71 34.50
C LEU A 134 -16.35 5.78 35.32
N ARG A 135 -16.50 5.79 36.64
CA ARG A 135 -15.39 6.04 37.58
C ARG A 135 -14.25 5.00 37.49
N ASN A 136 -14.57 3.79 37.07
CA ASN A 136 -13.58 2.69 36.92
C ASN A 136 -13.24 2.37 35.45
N SER A 137 -13.72 3.17 34.49
CA SER A 137 -13.57 2.89 33.05
C SER A 137 -14.00 1.47 32.66
N ASN A 138 -15.08 0.97 33.29
CA ASN A 138 -15.63 -0.36 32.99
C ASN A 138 -16.40 -0.36 31.65
N LEU A 139 -16.81 0.81 31.17
CA LEU A 139 -17.40 1.00 29.86
C LEU A 139 -16.44 1.85 29.02
N VAL A 140 -16.05 1.36 27.86
CA VAL A 140 -15.16 2.05 26.94
C VAL A 140 -15.87 2.21 25.60
N LEU A 141 -15.95 3.43 25.11
CA LEU A 141 -16.33 3.73 23.74
C LEU A 141 -15.09 3.65 22.84
N MET A 142 -15.18 2.87 21.77
CA MET A 142 -14.22 2.84 20.70
C MET A 142 -14.85 3.42 19.45
N LEU A 143 -14.18 4.41 18.87
CA LEU A 143 -14.50 4.91 17.52
C LEU A 143 -13.37 4.51 16.58
N LYS A 144 -13.73 3.92 15.45
CA LYS A 144 -12.79 3.51 14.41
C LYS A 144 -13.20 4.12 13.07
N ALA A 145 -12.23 4.67 12.36
CA ALA A 145 -12.42 5.19 11.01
C ALA A 145 -11.27 4.70 10.12
N GLU A 146 -11.62 4.19 8.95
CA GLU A 146 -10.65 3.79 7.94
C GLU A 146 -11.08 4.37 6.59
N MET A 147 -10.12 4.95 5.87
CA MET A 147 -10.32 5.48 4.53
C MET A 147 -9.15 5.08 3.64
N GLY A 148 -9.47 4.64 2.42
CA GLY A 148 -8.48 4.32 1.41
C GLY A 148 -8.85 4.94 0.07
N TYR A 149 -7.86 5.48 -0.63
CA TYR A 149 -8.01 5.98 -1.97
C TYR A 149 -6.86 5.47 -2.84
N LEU A 150 -7.20 4.93 -4.00
CA LEU A 150 -6.25 4.47 -5.00
C LEU A 150 -6.53 5.22 -6.31
N GLY A 151 -5.52 5.89 -6.82
CA GLY A 151 -5.59 6.61 -8.07
C GLY A 151 -4.47 6.25 -9.03
N SER A 152 -4.64 6.65 -10.28
CA SER A 152 -3.65 6.55 -11.34
C SER A 152 -3.35 7.92 -11.90
N TYR A 153 -2.13 8.18 -12.34
CA TYR A 153 -1.75 9.44 -12.99
C TYR A 153 -2.32 9.53 -14.40
N ASN A 154 -2.54 8.38 -15.05
CA ASN A 154 -3.15 8.29 -16.37
C ASN A 154 -4.36 7.35 -16.31
N LYS A 155 -5.53 7.84 -16.79
CA LYS A 155 -6.79 7.08 -16.77
C LYS A 155 -6.73 5.80 -17.60
N ASN A 156 -5.90 5.79 -18.65
CA ASN A 156 -5.72 4.63 -19.54
C ASN A 156 -4.68 3.62 -19.03
N LYS A 157 -4.08 3.89 -17.87
CA LYS A 157 -3.01 3.07 -17.25
C LYS A 157 -3.31 2.76 -15.79
N VAL A 158 -4.52 2.31 -15.51
CA VAL A 158 -4.91 1.91 -14.14
C VAL A 158 -4.19 0.61 -13.78
N SER A 159 -3.43 0.61 -12.69
CA SER A 159 -2.65 -0.56 -12.26
C SER A 159 -3.56 -1.74 -11.90
N PRO A 160 -3.41 -2.90 -12.54
CA PRO A 160 -4.13 -4.11 -12.16
C PRO A 160 -3.55 -4.80 -10.91
N PHE A 161 -2.35 -4.41 -10.49
CA PHE A 161 -1.59 -5.07 -9.42
C PHE A 161 -1.86 -4.49 -8.03
N GLN A 162 -2.50 -3.32 -7.96
CA GLN A 162 -2.77 -2.64 -6.69
C GLN A 162 -4.27 -2.52 -6.46
N ARG A 163 -4.70 -3.05 -5.33
CA ARG A 163 -6.11 -2.99 -4.88
C ARG A 163 -6.16 -2.79 -3.38
N PHE A 164 -7.28 -2.30 -2.87
CA PHE A 164 -7.60 -2.41 -1.47
C PHE A 164 -8.36 -3.73 -1.25
N GLU A 165 -7.89 -4.49 -0.30
CA GLU A 165 -8.65 -5.62 0.23
C GLU A 165 -9.45 -5.12 1.42
N VAL A 166 -10.77 -5.26 1.34
CA VAL A 166 -11.69 -4.92 2.43
C VAL A 166 -12.12 -6.23 3.06
N GLY A 167 -11.83 -6.36 4.34
CA GLY A 167 -12.09 -7.60 5.09
C GLY A 167 -10.79 -8.33 5.44
N GLY A 168 -10.88 -9.26 6.34
CA GLY A 168 -9.78 -10.04 6.89
C GLY A 168 -9.84 -10.10 8.41
N ASP A 169 -8.95 -10.87 9.01
CA ASP A 169 -8.84 -10.99 10.47
C ASP A 169 -8.54 -9.62 11.08
N GLY A 170 -9.50 -9.03 11.76
CA GLY A 170 -9.34 -7.75 12.46
C GLY A 170 -10.38 -6.69 12.15
N MET A 171 -11.49 -7.05 11.48
CA MET A 171 -12.68 -6.19 11.46
C MET A 171 -13.53 -6.39 12.71
#